data_d688f69106d368a5ab84b67d2bd66a7c
#
_entry.id   d688f69106d368a5ab84b67d2bd66a7c
#
_cell.length_a   1.000
_cell.length_b   1.000
_cell.length_c   1.000
_cell.angle_alpha   90.00
_cell.angle_beta   90.00
_cell.angle_gamma   90.00
#
_symmetry.space_group_name_H-M   'P 1'
#
loop_
_entity.id
_entity.type
_entity.pdbx_description
1 polymer ?
#
loop_
_entity_poly.entity_id
_entity_poly.type
_entity_poly.pdbx_seq_one_letter_code
_entity_poly.pdbx_strand_id
1 'polypeptide(L)'
;MGAVLGAAFVKWLPELSRDVQEYEGLIYGGTLIILTLIAPDGLVGMFEWLGERIKNARTSEHNKDELFKPINISSSPLTSSYLAPLSSSENKGNLIVRDAAVAFGGVKAVDGVSFEIPAGGVTGLIGSNGAGKTTLFNAITGHVKGATGEFILDGTEISQKPIHIRALTGVGRTFQNLNLHDDLNVLEHALLGLDRNIRYGRIAESFRMPWVLREERKAHFVAAELLDHMDLLDYWNEKVEDLPYGLQKRVDVVRALASNPSILLLDEPAAGLPTAEALEMMKKVQEYATHISAGVLIIEHNVELVADVSERIIVLDAGKTIADGTPEEVTRNEQVIAAYLGT
;
A
#
# COMPACT_ATOMS: atom_id res chain seq x y z
N MET A 1 -20.21 -36.84 -15.92
CA MET A 1 -20.43 -35.46 -16.40
C MET A 1 -19.88 -35.23 -17.82
N GLY A 2 -18.76 -35.82 -18.22
CA GLY A 2 -18.16 -35.64 -19.57
C GLY A 2 -19.07 -36.02 -20.74
N ALA A 3 -19.77 -37.14 -20.62
CA ALA A 3 -20.72 -37.59 -21.65
C ALA A 3 -21.89 -36.62 -21.88
N VAL A 4 -22.36 -35.95 -20.82
CA VAL A 4 -23.45 -34.97 -20.91
C VAL A 4 -22.98 -33.67 -21.58
N LEU A 5 -21.77 -33.21 -21.25
CA LEU A 5 -21.16 -32.03 -21.88
C LEU A 5 -20.79 -32.28 -23.34
N GLY A 6 -20.26 -33.48 -23.64
CA GLY A 6 -19.99 -33.91 -25.03
C GLY A 6 -21.26 -33.99 -25.87
N ALA A 7 -22.34 -34.58 -25.35
CA ALA A 7 -23.62 -34.65 -25.99
C ALA A 7 -24.28 -33.28 -26.21
N ALA A 8 -24.18 -32.36 -25.27
CA ALA A 8 -24.62 -30.98 -25.39
C ALA A 8 -23.85 -30.22 -26.48
N PHE A 9 -22.54 -30.38 -26.55
CA PHE A 9 -21.69 -29.75 -27.54
C PHE A 9 -22.00 -30.27 -28.98
N VAL A 10 -22.13 -31.58 -29.12
CA VAL A 10 -22.49 -32.22 -30.42
C VAL A 10 -23.87 -31.77 -30.88
N LYS A 11 -24.81 -31.55 -29.95
CA LYS A 11 -26.18 -31.08 -30.27
C LYS A 11 -26.20 -29.59 -30.65
N TRP A 12 -25.32 -28.77 -30.12
CA TRP A 12 -25.25 -27.33 -30.42
C TRP A 12 -24.46 -26.99 -31.70
N LEU A 13 -23.54 -27.85 -32.10
CA LEU A 13 -22.65 -27.65 -33.28
C LEU A 13 -23.42 -27.40 -34.59
N PRO A 14 -24.56 -28.15 -34.92
CA PRO A 14 -25.35 -27.91 -36.12
C PRO A 14 -26.09 -26.55 -36.09
N GLU A 15 -26.41 -26.06 -34.92
CA GLU A 15 -27.10 -24.77 -34.77
C GLU A 15 -26.21 -23.57 -35.04
N LEU A 16 -24.91 -23.70 -34.76
CA LEU A 16 -23.84 -22.72 -35.10
C LEU A 16 -23.46 -22.71 -36.57
N SER A 17 -23.68 -23.84 -37.30
CA SER A 17 -23.29 -24.00 -38.72
C SER A 17 -24.47 -23.82 -39.71
N ARG A 18 -25.60 -23.30 -39.25
CA ARG A 18 -26.86 -23.11 -40.07
C ARG A 18 -26.64 -22.30 -41.34
N ASP A 19 -25.68 -21.37 -41.36
CA ASP A 19 -25.42 -20.52 -42.53
C ASP A 19 -24.51 -21.16 -43.58
N VAL A 20 -24.00 -22.41 -43.36
CA VAL A 20 -23.03 -23.06 -44.21
C VAL A 20 -23.39 -24.52 -44.45
N GLN A 21 -24.62 -24.78 -44.88
CA GLN A 21 -25.19 -26.14 -45.08
C GLN A 21 -24.37 -27.01 -46.05
N GLU A 22 -23.61 -26.41 -46.99
CA GLU A 22 -22.86 -27.14 -48.00
C GLU A 22 -21.55 -27.81 -47.43
N TYR A 23 -21.09 -27.37 -46.25
CA TYR A 23 -19.86 -27.86 -45.60
C TYR A 23 -20.11 -28.51 -44.24
N GLU A 24 -21.35 -28.82 -43.89
CA GLU A 24 -21.74 -29.36 -42.58
C GLU A 24 -20.97 -30.63 -42.22
N GLY A 25 -20.82 -31.55 -43.16
CA GLY A 25 -20.05 -32.79 -42.94
C GLY A 25 -18.55 -32.59 -42.75
N LEU A 26 -17.97 -31.58 -43.40
CA LEU A 26 -16.54 -31.24 -43.28
C LEU A 26 -16.26 -30.55 -41.97
N ILE A 27 -17.14 -29.65 -41.54
CA ILE A 27 -17.05 -28.94 -40.25
C ILE A 27 -17.22 -29.94 -39.09
N TYR A 28 -18.20 -30.87 -39.22
CA TYR A 28 -18.45 -31.90 -38.21
C TYR A 28 -17.25 -32.86 -38.09
N GLY A 29 -16.77 -33.41 -39.23
CA GLY A 29 -15.65 -34.32 -39.26
C GLY A 29 -14.36 -33.66 -38.81
N GLY A 30 -14.08 -32.44 -39.30
CA GLY A 30 -12.92 -31.64 -38.90
C GLY A 30 -12.90 -31.32 -37.40
N THR A 31 -14.05 -30.89 -36.85
CA THR A 31 -14.16 -30.58 -35.42
C THR A 31 -13.97 -31.82 -34.54
N LEU A 32 -14.50 -32.98 -34.98
CA LEU A 32 -14.35 -34.25 -34.28
C LEU A 32 -12.89 -34.74 -34.28
N ILE A 33 -12.19 -34.60 -35.42
CA ILE A 33 -10.76 -34.93 -35.54
C ILE A 33 -9.94 -33.99 -34.66
N ILE A 34 -10.18 -32.69 -34.72
CA ILE A 34 -9.48 -31.70 -33.90
C ILE A 34 -9.72 -31.96 -32.41
N LEU A 35 -10.98 -32.24 -32.01
CA LEU A 35 -11.31 -32.53 -30.62
C LEU A 35 -10.61 -33.81 -30.13
N THR A 36 -10.54 -34.87 -30.95
CA THR A 36 -9.87 -36.12 -30.62
C THR A 36 -8.35 -35.98 -30.52
N LEU A 37 -7.75 -35.09 -31.33
CA LEU A 37 -6.30 -34.81 -31.32
C LEU A 37 -5.90 -33.92 -30.14
N ILE A 38 -6.73 -32.94 -29.77
CA ILE A 38 -6.43 -31.96 -28.70
C ILE A 38 -6.86 -32.47 -27.32
N ALA A 39 -7.93 -33.26 -27.26
CA ALA A 39 -8.47 -33.76 -26.02
C ALA A 39 -8.73 -35.30 -26.09
N PRO A 40 -7.63 -36.13 -26.13
CA PRO A 40 -7.76 -37.58 -26.20
C PRO A 40 -8.57 -38.18 -25.05
N ASP A 41 -8.56 -37.54 -23.90
CA ASP A 41 -9.33 -37.94 -22.70
C ASP A 41 -10.71 -37.26 -22.62
N GLY A 42 -11.15 -36.64 -23.72
CA GLY A 42 -12.43 -35.90 -23.79
C GLY A 42 -12.41 -34.52 -23.13
N LEU A 43 -13.52 -33.81 -23.25
CA LEU A 43 -13.64 -32.44 -22.67
C LEU A 43 -13.40 -32.39 -21.16
N VAL A 44 -13.68 -33.48 -20.43
CA VAL A 44 -13.41 -33.55 -19.00
C VAL A 44 -11.91 -33.66 -18.70
N GLY A 45 -11.17 -34.50 -19.45
CA GLY A 45 -9.72 -34.57 -19.34
C GLY A 45 -9.04 -33.24 -19.67
N MET A 46 -9.58 -32.50 -20.64
CA MET A 46 -9.11 -31.15 -20.96
C MET A 46 -9.40 -30.17 -19.81
N PHE A 47 -10.57 -30.24 -19.15
CA PHE A 47 -10.89 -29.42 -18.00
C PHE A 47 -10.09 -29.85 -16.74
N GLU A 48 -9.85 -31.16 -16.58
CA GLU A 48 -8.99 -31.68 -15.49
C GLU A 48 -7.52 -31.27 -15.73
N TRP A 49 -7.01 -31.42 -16.95
CA TRP A 49 -5.67 -30.93 -17.34
C TRP A 49 -5.53 -29.41 -17.17
N LEU A 50 -6.54 -28.65 -17.60
CA LEU A 50 -6.59 -27.18 -17.39
C LEU A 50 -6.69 -26.85 -15.90
N GLY A 51 -7.51 -27.60 -15.14
CA GLY A 51 -7.66 -27.50 -13.69
C GLY A 51 -6.38 -27.86 -12.95
N GLU A 52 -5.68 -28.94 -13.36
CA GLU A 52 -4.37 -29.30 -12.82
C GLU A 52 -3.28 -28.29 -13.22
N ARG A 53 -3.35 -27.74 -14.42
CA ARG A 53 -2.42 -26.71 -14.87
C ARG A 53 -2.66 -25.39 -14.12
N ILE A 54 -3.92 -25.05 -13.81
CA ILE A 54 -4.31 -23.91 -12.95
C ILE A 54 -3.95 -24.21 -11.51
N LYS A 55 -4.12 -25.46 -11.04
CA LYS A 55 -3.76 -25.88 -9.68
C LYS A 55 -2.24 -25.94 -9.50
N ASN A 56 -1.50 -26.48 -10.49
CA ASN A 56 -0.04 -26.45 -10.52
C ASN A 56 0.51 -25.04 -10.74
N ALA A 57 -0.23 -24.15 -11.38
CA ALA A 57 0.07 -22.73 -11.43
C ALA A 57 -0.16 -22.02 -10.07
N ARG A 58 -1.11 -22.52 -9.26
CA ARG A 58 -1.30 -22.09 -7.85
C ARG A 58 -0.31 -22.77 -6.89
N THR A 59 0.14 -24.00 -7.19
CA THR A 59 1.13 -24.75 -6.40
C THR A 59 2.57 -24.48 -6.85
N SER A 60 2.81 -23.48 -7.71
CA SER A 60 4.15 -22.97 -8.01
C SER A 60 4.67 -22.06 -6.85
N GLU A 61 4.41 -22.48 -5.60
CA GLU A 61 5.18 -22.03 -4.44
C GLU A 61 6.68 -22.32 -4.65
N HIS A 62 7.00 -23.39 -5.36
CA HIS A 62 8.39 -23.77 -5.66
C HIS A 62 9.09 -22.85 -6.69
N ASN A 63 8.35 -21.99 -7.40
CA ASN A 63 8.94 -21.05 -8.36
C ASN A 63 9.10 -19.63 -7.78
N LYS A 64 8.54 -19.36 -6.61
CA LYS A 64 8.78 -18.12 -5.85
C LYS A 64 10.25 -18.05 -5.43
N ASP A 65 10.81 -19.17 -4.96
CA ASP A 65 12.22 -19.26 -4.55
C ASP A 65 13.21 -19.08 -5.74
N GLU A 66 12.83 -19.44 -6.97
CA GLU A 66 13.67 -19.19 -8.15
C GLU A 66 13.59 -17.77 -8.66
N LEU A 67 12.45 -17.09 -8.48
CA LEU A 67 12.31 -15.66 -8.79
C LEU A 67 13.03 -14.79 -7.74
N PHE A 68 13.15 -15.32 -6.52
CA PHE A 68 13.79 -14.68 -5.39
C PHE A 68 15.14 -15.33 -5.02
N LYS A 69 15.84 -15.97 -5.97
CA LYS A 69 17.29 -16.12 -5.78
C LYS A 69 17.81 -14.74 -5.43
N PRO A 70 18.56 -14.59 -4.30
CA PRO A 70 18.96 -13.27 -3.83
C PRO A 70 19.56 -12.51 -5.01
N ILE A 71 18.80 -11.58 -5.54
CA ILE A 71 19.29 -10.60 -6.48
C ILE A 71 20.43 -10.01 -5.70
N ASN A 72 21.65 -10.13 -6.22
CA ASN A 72 22.84 -9.63 -5.57
C ASN A 72 22.70 -8.10 -5.53
N ILE A 73 22.01 -7.61 -4.49
CA ILE A 73 21.73 -6.19 -4.23
C ILE A 73 22.99 -5.54 -3.67
N SER A 74 24.17 -6.16 -3.95
CA SER A 74 25.43 -5.57 -3.54
C SER A 74 25.60 -4.22 -4.23
N SER A 75 25.37 -3.15 -3.45
CA SER A 75 25.84 -1.79 -3.67
C SER A 75 25.28 -0.98 -4.84
N SER A 76 23.98 -1.05 -5.15
CA SER A 76 23.36 0.05 -5.87
C SER A 76 22.82 1.07 -4.85
N PRO A 77 23.24 2.33 -4.90
CA PRO A 77 22.48 3.38 -4.24
C PRO A 77 21.06 3.33 -4.77
N LEU A 78 20.06 3.78 -3.99
CA LEU A 78 18.62 3.84 -4.31
C LEU A 78 18.36 4.48 -5.72
N THR A 79 18.87 3.86 -6.75
CA THR A 79 18.82 4.32 -8.15
C THR A 79 17.77 3.56 -8.89
N SER A 80 16.59 3.36 -8.28
CA SER A 80 15.56 2.73 -9.04
C SER A 80 14.80 3.75 -9.87
N SER A 81 15.13 3.83 -11.13
CA SER A 81 14.25 4.42 -12.17
C SER A 81 12.86 3.72 -12.21
N TYR A 82 12.68 2.67 -11.41
CA TYR A 82 11.44 1.89 -11.29
C TYR A 82 10.44 2.53 -10.33
N LEU A 83 10.91 3.31 -9.35
CA LEU A 83 10.08 4.15 -8.50
C LEU A 83 9.99 5.59 -9.03
N ALA A 84 10.43 5.82 -10.27
CA ALA A 84 10.22 7.10 -10.92
C ALA A 84 8.76 7.53 -10.70
N PRO A 85 8.52 8.73 -10.22
CA PRO A 85 7.19 9.16 -9.82
C PRO A 85 6.21 8.90 -10.96
N LEU A 86 5.11 8.20 -10.67
CA LEU A 86 4.02 7.96 -11.61
C LEU A 86 3.35 9.26 -12.07
N SER A 87 3.76 10.39 -11.49
CA SER A 87 3.46 11.74 -11.93
C SER A 87 4.73 12.60 -11.80
N SER A 88 5.17 13.20 -12.88
CA SER A 88 6.19 14.25 -12.94
C SER A 88 5.64 15.61 -12.44
N SER A 89 4.81 15.60 -11.39
CA SER A 89 4.27 16.83 -10.83
C SER A 89 5.32 17.47 -9.91
N GLU A 90 5.70 18.68 -10.17
CA GLU A 90 6.62 19.49 -9.36
C GLU A 90 6.16 19.65 -7.89
N ASN A 91 4.90 19.32 -7.59
CA ASN A 91 4.26 19.45 -6.27
C ASN A 91 3.95 18.08 -5.61
N LYS A 92 4.62 16.98 -6.00
CA LYS A 92 4.37 15.69 -5.40
C LYS A 92 4.81 15.71 -3.93
N GLY A 93 3.91 15.26 -3.03
CA GLY A 93 4.19 15.14 -1.60
C GLY A 93 3.73 16.33 -0.76
N ASN A 94 3.07 17.31 -1.35
CA ASN A 94 2.55 18.47 -0.61
C ASN A 94 1.11 18.23 -0.16
N LEU A 95 0.86 18.29 1.17
CA LEU A 95 -0.47 18.27 1.76
C LEU A 95 -0.76 19.62 2.42
N ILE A 96 -1.84 20.29 1.99
CA ILE A 96 -2.36 21.50 2.61
C ILE A 96 -3.67 21.16 3.32
N VAL A 97 -3.75 21.51 4.58
CA VAL A 97 -4.96 21.41 5.42
C VAL A 97 -5.38 22.83 5.81
N ARG A 98 -6.65 23.20 5.53
CA ARG A 98 -7.20 24.50 5.88
C ARG A 98 -8.49 24.35 6.65
N ASP A 99 -8.56 24.99 7.81
CA ASP A 99 -9.72 25.09 8.66
C ASP A 99 -10.40 23.74 8.94
N ALA A 100 -9.59 22.69 9.13
CA ALA A 100 -10.10 21.35 9.43
C ALA A 100 -10.86 21.36 10.74
N ALA A 101 -12.12 20.91 10.71
CA ALA A 101 -12.94 20.77 11.90
C ALA A 101 -13.75 19.46 11.88
N VAL A 102 -13.86 18.86 13.06
CA VAL A 102 -14.61 17.62 13.32
C VAL A 102 -15.31 17.73 14.67
N ALA A 103 -16.61 17.45 14.68
CA ALA A 103 -17.39 17.45 15.93
C ALA A 103 -18.16 16.12 16.09
N PHE A 104 -18.20 15.63 17.33
CA PHE A 104 -18.96 14.46 17.74
C PHE A 104 -19.91 14.86 18.88
N GLY A 105 -21.24 14.75 18.65
CA GLY A 105 -22.24 15.00 19.69
C GLY A 105 -22.09 16.38 20.39
N GLY A 106 -21.66 17.40 19.64
CA GLY A 106 -21.45 18.75 20.18
C GLY A 106 -20.04 19.04 20.72
N VAL A 107 -19.19 18.03 20.86
CA VAL A 107 -17.77 18.20 21.24
C VAL A 107 -16.94 18.37 19.97
N LYS A 108 -16.21 19.49 19.85
CA LYS A 108 -15.29 19.73 18.75
C LYS A 108 -13.97 19.02 19.03
N ALA A 109 -13.77 17.87 18.39
CA ALA A 109 -12.54 17.09 18.51
C ALA A 109 -11.38 17.69 17.69
N VAL A 110 -11.69 18.43 16.60
CA VAL A 110 -10.78 19.26 15.82
C VAL A 110 -11.54 20.57 15.54
N ASP A 111 -10.91 21.73 15.77
CA ASP A 111 -11.55 23.04 15.69
C ASP A 111 -10.66 24.06 14.96
N GLY A 112 -10.76 24.08 13.62
CA GLY A 112 -10.09 25.07 12.77
C GLY A 112 -8.58 24.87 12.61
N VAL A 113 -8.13 23.61 12.54
CA VAL A 113 -6.70 23.28 12.36
C VAL A 113 -6.26 23.53 10.92
N SER A 114 -5.19 24.28 10.75
CA SER A 114 -4.61 24.60 9.44
C SER A 114 -3.09 24.43 9.46
N PHE A 115 -2.54 23.73 8.46
CA PHE A 115 -1.10 23.52 8.30
C PHE A 115 -0.77 23.03 6.89
N GLU A 116 0.53 22.99 6.58
CA GLU A 116 1.06 22.45 5.33
C GLU A 116 2.21 21.49 5.63
N ILE A 117 2.26 20.38 4.89
CA ILE A 117 3.36 19.41 4.91
C ILE A 117 4.06 19.49 3.57
N PRO A 118 5.36 19.88 3.53
CA PRO A 118 6.09 19.98 2.28
C PRO A 118 6.47 18.59 1.73
N ALA A 119 6.70 18.53 0.43
CA ALA A 119 7.22 17.35 -0.24
C ALA A 119 8.59 16.93 0.34
N GLY A 120 8.73 15.63 0.65
CA GLY A 120 9.97 15.07 1.21
C GLY A 120 10.26 15.49 2.64
N GLY A 121 9.45 16.38 3.24
CA GLY A 121 9.62 16.83 4.62
C GLY A 121 8.89 15.96 5.64
N VAL A 122 9.42 15.91 6.85
CA VAL A 122 8.82 15.21 7.99
C VAL A 122 8.23 16.23 8.96
N THR A 123 6.93 16.11 9.24
CA THR A 123 6.22 16.95 10.21
C THR A 123 5.72 16.09 11.36
N GLY A 124 6.05 16.48 12.58
CA GLY A 124 5.53 15.87 13.79
C GLY A 124 4.18 16.45 14.20
N LEU A 125 3.26 15.62 14.65
CA LEU A 125 1.99 16.03 15.24
C LEU A 125 1.93 15.48 16.67
N ILE A 126 2.13 16.36 17.63
CA ILE A 126 2.14 16.00 19.05
C ILE A 126 0.96 16.65 19.79
N GLY A 127 0.70 16.19 21.00
CA GLY A 127 -0.39 16.71 21.84
C GLY A 127 -0.79 15.69 22.90
N SER A 128 -1.52 16.12 23.90
CA SER A 128 -2.05 15.26 24.97
C SER A 128 -3.01 14.19 24.44
N ASN A 129 -3.34 13.19 25.25
CA ASN A 129 -4.38 12.23 24.92
C ASN A 129 -5.73 12.97 24.81
N GLY A 130 -6.44 12.70 23.71
CA GLY A 130 -7.69 13.43 23.42
C GLY A 130 -7.52 14.79 22.74
N ALA A 131 -6.29 15.24 22.44
CA ALA A 131 -6.04 16.51 21.76
C ALA A 131 -6.58 16.59 20.32
N GLY A 132 -7.05 15.48 19.74
CA GLY A 132 -7.64 15.45 18.40
C GLY A 132 -6.74 14.89 17.29
N LYS A 133 -5.51 14.43 17.61
CA LYS A 133 -4.52 13.93 16.64
C LYS A 133 -5.06 12.84 15.72
N THR A 134 -5.52 11.72 16.28
CA THR A 134 -6.10 10.60 15.53
C THR A 134 -7.37 11.01 14.78
N THR A 135 -8.16 11.94 15.35
CA THR A 135 -9.33 12.49 14.66
C THR A 135 -8.94 13.28 13.43
N LEU A 136 -7.88 14.07 13.49
CA LEU A 136 -7.33 14.80 12.35
C LEU A 136 -6.79 13.84 11.26
N PHE A 137 -6.07 12.79 11.65
CA PHE A 137 -5.66 11.74 10.70
C PHE A 137 -6.87 11.08 10.02
N ASN A 138 -7.90 10.77 10.79
CA ASN A 138 -9.14 10.19 10.27
C ASN A 138 -9.87 11.17 9.33
N ALA A 139 -9.78 12.48 9.58
CA ALA A 139 -10.33 13.51 8.69
C ALA A 139 -9.55 13.57 7.36
N ILE A 140 -8.22 13.60 7.40
CA ILE A 140 -7.35 13.61 6.21
C ILE A 140 -7.58 12.35 5.35
N THR A 141 -7.68 11.17 5.98
CA THR A 141 -7.86 9.90 5.29
C THR A 141 -9.31 9.60 4.87
N GLY A 142 -10.28 10.39 5.35
CA GLY A 142 -11.71 10.21 5.04
C GLY A 142 -12.43 9.16 5.88
N HIS A 143 -11.83 8.70 7.00
CA HIS A 143 -12.46 7.75 7.92
C HIS A 143 -13.51 8.40 8.83
N VAL A 144 -13.50 9.73 8.94
CA VAL A 144 -14.50 10.48 9.71
C VAL A 144 -15.51 11.12 8.76
N LYS A 145 -16.80 10.86 9.02
CA LYS A 145 -17.90 11.54 8.32
C LYS A 145 -18.17 12.90 8.97
N GLY A 146 -18.48 13.91 8.16
CA GLY A 146 -18.81 15.26 8.66
C GLY A 146 -17.58 16.11 9.02
N ALA A 147 -16.38 15.68 8.64
CA ALA A 147 -15.21 16.56 8.65
C ALA A 147 -15.45 17.72 7.66
N THR A 148 -15.15 18.95 8.11
CA THR A 148 -15.18 20.17 7.30
C THR A 148 -13.77 20.74 7.15
N GLY A 149 -13.60 21.72 6.26
CA GLY A 149 -12.31 22.28 5.88
C GLY A 149 -11.82 21.72 4.54
N GLU A 150 -10.69 22.24 4.08
CA GLU A 150 -10.09 21.88 2.79
C GLU A 150 -8.86 20.98 3.02
N PHE A 151 -8.83 19.86 2.32
CA PHE A 151 -7.68 18.95 2.26
C PHE A 151 -7.22 18.88 0.81
N ILE A 152 -6.02 19.42 0.52
CA ILE A 152 -5.47 19.51 -0.83
C ILE A 152 -4.17 18.72 -0.87
N LEU A 153 -4.11 17.67 -1.70
CA LEU A 153 -2.92 16.84 -1.91
C LEU A 153 -2.43 17.05 -3.34
N ASP A 154 -1.19 17.50 -3.49
CA ASP A 154 -0.55 17.74 -4.79
C ASP A 154 -1.41 18.67 -5.70
N GLY A 155 -2.01 19.71 -5.12
CA GLY A 155 -2.92 20.63 -5.80
C GLY A 155 -4.31 20.05 -6.10
N THR A 156 -4.58 18.79 -5.70
CA THR A 156 -5.88 18.15 -5.90
C THR A 156 -6.68 18.17 -4.61
N GLU A 157 -7.87 18.75 -4.62
CA GLU A 157 -8.78 18.71 -3.47
C GLU A 157 -9.30 17.28 -3.24
N ILE A 158 -9.15 16.80 -2.00
CA ILE A 158 -9.57 15.46 -1.57
C ILE A 158 -10.64 15.48 -0.48
N SER A 159 -11.12 16.65 -0.04
CA SER A 159 -12.01 16.84 1.12
C SER A 159 -13.29 15.99 1.05
N GLN A 160 -13.91 15.87 -0.12
CA GLN A 160 -15.14 15.13 -0.33
C GLN A 160 -14.92 13.75 -0.96
N LYS A 161 -13.66 13.36 -1.22
CA LYS A 161 -13.37 12.06 -1.83
C LYS A 161 -13.49 10.94 -0.79
N PRO A 162 -14.07 9.78 -1.17
CA PRO A 162 -14.13 8.62 -0.28
C PRO A 162 -12.74 8.03 -0.04
N ILE A 163 -12.59 7.24 1.03
CA ILE A 163 -11.31 6.67 1.51
C ILE A 163 -10.48 6.05 0.37
N HIS A 164 -11.08 5.16 -0.42
CA HIS A 164 -10.39 4.47 -1.50
C HIS A 164 -9.87 5.41 -2.60
N ILE A 165 -10.58 6.51 -2.88
CA ILE A 165 -10.11 7.52 -3.84
C ILE A 165 -8.97 8.34 -3.25
N ARG A 166 -9.02 8.69 -1.95
CA ARG A 166 -7.90 9.36 -1.27
C ARG A 166 -6.66 8.48 -1.27
N ALA A 167 -6.80 7.19 -0.98
CA ALA A 167 -5.71 6.23 -1.10
C ALA A 167 -5.15 6.19 -2.52
N LEU A 168 -6.00 6.11 -3.57
CA LEU A 168 -5.59 6.17 -4.97
C LEU A 168 -4.97 7.51 -5.38
N THR A 169 -5.32 8.61 -4.72
CA THR A 169 -4.72 9.93 -4.98
C THR A 169 -3.30 10.04 -4.40
N GLY A 170 -2.94 9.22 -3.40
CA GLY A 170 -1.60 9.23 -2.84
C GLY A 170 -1.54 9.31 -1.31
N VAL A 171 -2.65 9.16 -0.62
CA VAL A 171 -2.64 9.09 0.85
C VAL A 171 -2.27 7.68 1.29
N GLY A 172 -1.08 7.51 1.87
CA GLY A 172 -0.64 6.30 2.57
C GLY A 172 -0.84 6.45 4.08
N ARG A 173 -1.14 5.35 4.79
CA ARG A 173 -1.30 5.38 6.25
C ARG A 173 -0.91 4.05 6.88
N THR A 174 -0.22 4.12 8.03
CA THR A 174 -0.16 3.03 9.01
C THR A 174 -1.29 3.17 10.02
N PHE A 175 -1.62 2.09 10.71
CA PHE A 175 -2.65 2.10 11.76
C PHE A 175 -2.02 1.81 13.12
N GLN A 176 -2.57 2.37 14.18
CA GLN A 176 -2.11 2.15 15.55
C GLN A 176 -2.08 0.65 15.91
N ASN A 177 -3.10 -0.10 15.51
CA ASN A 177 -3.08 -1.56 15.56
C ASN A 177 -2.55 -2.11 14.24
N LEU A 178 -1.60 -3.03 14.31
CA LEU A 178 -1.06 -3.70 13.14
C LEU A 178 -2.18 -4.47 12.43
N ASN A 179 -2.58 -3.97 11.25
CA ASN A 179 -3.55 -4.64 10.38
C ASN A 179 -2.78 -5.50 9.36
N LEU A 180 -1.91 -6.36 9.85
CA LEU A 180 -1.18 -7.33 9.04
C LEU A 180 -1.99 -8.62 8.94
N HIS A 181 -1.80 -9.33 7.85
CA HIS A 181 -2.42 -10.63 7.63
C HIS A 181 -1.48 -11.72 8.13
N ASP A 182 -1.88 -12.45 9.16
CA ASP A 182 -1.04 -13.44 9.85
C ASP A 182 -0.52 -14.53 8.92
N ASP A 183 -1.31 -14.93 7.92
CA ASP A 183 -0.95 -15.97 6.95
C ASP A 183 0.04 -15.54 5.86
N LEU A 184 0.30 -14.24 5.71
CA LEU A 184 1.19 -13.72 4.69
C LEU A 184 2.62 -13.54 5.21
N ASN A 185 3.60 -13.78 4.33
CA ASN A 185 4.99 -13.50 4.64
C ASN A 185 5.34 -12.01 4.43
N VAL A 186 6.55 -11.63 4.85
CA VAL A 186 7.06 -10.26 4.77
C VAL A 186 7.05 -9.70 3.34
N LEU A 187 7.49 -10.51 2.37
CA LEU A 187 7.50 -10.12 0.96
C LEU A 187 6.09 -9.90 0.43
N GLU A 188 5.15 -10.77 0.78
CA GLU A 188 3.76 -10.67 0.35
C GLU A 188 3.11 -9.39 0.87
N HIS A 189 3.46 -8.94 2.08
CA HIS A 189 3.01 -7.63 2.60
C HIS A 189 3.59 -6.46 1.82
N ALA A 190 4.87 -6.50 1.44
CA ALA A 190 5.47 -5.48 0.59
C ALA A 190 4.79 -5.44 -0.79
N LEU A 191 4.52 -6.61 -1.39
CA LEU A 191 3.81 -6.73 -2.67
C LEU A 191 2.37 -6.22 -2.60
N LEU A 192 1.65 -6.46 -1.49
CA LEU A 192 0.32 -5.87 -1.27
C LEU A 192 0.34 -4.33 -1.30
N GLY A 193 1.40 -3.72 -0.74
CA GLY A 193 1.58 -2.28 -0.83
C GLY A 193 1.78 -1.81 -2.28
N LEU A 194 2.47 -2.59 -3.10
CA LEU A 194 2.74 -2.29 -4.52
C LEU A 194 1.53 -2.52 -5.44
N ASP A 195 0.51 -3.28 -5.03
CA ASP A 195 -0.64 -3.66 -5.89
C ASP A 195 -1.32 -2.46 -6.54
N ARG A 196 -1.39 -1.33 -5.84
CA ARG A 196 -1.89 -0.07 -6.38
C ARG A 196 -1.17 0.39 -7.66
N ASN A 197 0.11 0.07 -7.80
CA ASN A 197 0.98 0.52 -8.89
C ASN A 197 0.99 -0.46 -10.06
N ILE A 198 0.42 -1.65 -9.90
CA ILE A 198 0.37 -2.71 -10.89
C ILE A 198 -0.74 -2.43 -11.91
N ARG A 199 -0.39 -2.33 -13.19
CA ARG A 199 -1.29 -1.91 -14.28
C ARG A 199 -1.68 -3.05 -15.22
N TYR A 200 -2.08 -4.21 -14.72
CA TYR A 200 -2.65 -5.23 -15.59
C TYR A 200 -4.01 -5.72 -15.09
N GLY A 201 -4.91 -6.04 -16.04
CA GLY A 201 -6.25 -6.53 -15.70
C GLY A 201 -6.24 -8.03 -15.39
N ARG A 202 -7.21 -8.51 -14.64
CA ARG A 202 -7.40 -9.92 -14.24
C ARG A 202 -7.31 -10.91 -15.41
N ILE A 203 -7.71 -10.51 -16.63
CA ILE A 203 -7.63 -11.32 -17.83
C ILE A 203 -6.19 -11.54 -18.26
N ALA A 204 -5.35 -10.48 -18.26
CA ALA A 204 -3.94 -10.57 -18.63
C ALA A 204 -3.14 -11.41 -17.61
N GLU A 205 -3.47 -11.30 -16.34
CA GLU A 205 -2.94 -12.10 -15.24
C GLU A 205 -3.28 -13.60 -15.44
N SER A 206 -4.56 -13.92 -15.72
CA SER A 206 -5.00 -15.31 -15.94
C SER A 206 -4.29 -16.00 -17.11
N PHE A 207 -3.92 -15.25 -18.14
CA PHE A 207 -3.18 -15.77 -19.31
C PHE A 207 -1.66 -15.65 -19.19
N ARG A 208 -1.11 -15.18 -18.04
CA ARG A 208 0.33 -14.99 -17.80
C ARG A 208 1.04 -14.33 -18.98
N MET A 209 0.48 -13.25 -19.50
CA MET A 209 1.05 -12.53 -20.63
C MET A 209 2.49 -12.05 -20.33
N PRO A 210 3.41 -12.00 -21.31
CA PRO A 210 4.82 -11.67 -21.09
C PRO A 210 5.05 -10.33 -20.37
N TRP A 211 4.17 -9.36 -20.55
CA TRP A 211 4.25 -8.07 -19.86
C TRP A 211 3.85 -8.16 -18.39
N VAL A 212 2.93 -9.07 -18.02
CA VAL A 212 2.57 -9.34 -16.61
C VAL A 212 3.79 -9.85 -15.86
N LEU A 213 4.50 -10.83 -16.42
CA LEU A 213 5.73 -11.36 -15.82
C LEU A 213 6.82 -10.30 -15.66
N ARG A 214 6.86 -9.29 -16.54
CA ARG A 214 7.79 -8.16 -16.39
C ARG A 214 7.40 -7.25 -15.25
N GLU A 215 6.11 -6.92 -15.11
CA GLU A 215 5.61 -6.09 -14.03
C GLU A 215 5.73 -6.81 -12.68
N GLU A 216 5.44 -8.11 -12.60
CA GLU A 216 5.68 -8.92 -11.40
C GLU A 216 7.15 -8.91 -10.97
N ARG A 217 8.09 -9.10 -11.90
CA ARG A 217 9.53 -9.02 -11.60
C ARG A 217 9.95 -7.65 -11.08
N LYS A 218 9.40 -6.57 -11.64
CA LYS A 218 9.66 -5.21 -11.16
C LYS A 218 9.11 -5.03 -9.75
N ALA A 219 7.87 -5.49 -9.50
CA ALA A 219 7.27 -5.40 -8.17
C ALA A 219 8.11 -6.16 -7.13
N HIS A 220 8.59 -7.37 -7.44
CA HIS A 220 9.46 -8.14 -6.56
C HIS A 220 10.81 -7.43 -6.32
N PHE A 221 11.39 -6.81 -7.36
CA PHE A 221 12.64 -6.06 -7.21
C PHE A 221 12.46 -4.85 -6.29
N VAL A 222 11.41 -4.06 -6.50
CA VAL A 222 11.08 -2.90 -5.65
C VAL A 222 10.77 -3.32 -4.21
N ALA A 223 10.03 -4.43 -4.04
CA ALA A 223 9.77 -4.99 -2.71
C ALA A 223 11.07 -5.37 -2.01
N ALA A 224 12.00 -6.06 -2.72
CA ALA A 224 13.28 -6.46 -2.16
C ALA A 224 14.16 -5.26 -1.76
N GLU A 225 14.25 -4.22 -2.60
CA GLU A 225 14.97 -2.99 -2.28
C GLU A 225 14.40 -2.30 -1.03
N LEU A 226 13.07 -2.24 -0.92
CA LEU A 226 12.43 -1.63 0.24
C LEU A 226 12.62 -2.46 1.51
N LEU A 227 12.57 -3.80 1.40
CA LEU A 227 12.84 -4.71 2.51
C LEU A 227 14.30 -4.60 2.97
N ASP A 228 15.25 -4.50 2.05
CA ASP A 228 16.68 -4.30 2.35
C ASP A 228 16.88 -2.96 3.07
N HIS A 229 16.32 -1.88 2.57
CA HIS A 229 16.38 -0.56 3.19
C HIS A 229 15.86 -0.54 4.63
N MET A 230 14.82 -1.33 4.92
CA MET A 230 14.19 -1.41 6.24
C MET A 230 14.71 -2.58 7.11
N ASP A 231 15.84 -3.23 6.75
CA ASP A 231 16.45 -4.40 7.41
C ASP A 231 15.50 -5.59 7.57
N LEU A 232 14.67 -5.82 6.59
CA LEU A 232 13.70 -6.92 6.56
C LEU A 232 14.02 -7.99 5.51
N LEU A 233 15.09 -7.79 4.70
CA LEU A 233 15.38 -8.70 3.59
C LEU A 233 15.68 -10.13 4.07
N ASP A 234 16.36 -10.30 5.19
CA ASP A 234 16.67 -11.63 5.75
C ASP A 234 15.41 -12.39 6.19
N TYR A 235 14.32 -11.68 6.45
CA TYR A 235 13.04 -12.22 6.90
C TYR A 235 11.98 -12.32 5.79
N TRP A 236 12.36 -12.11 4.53
CA TRP A 236 11.43 -11.96 3.39
C TRP A 236 10.37 -13.07 3.28
N ASN A 237 10.72 -14.32 3.64
CA ASN A 237 9.86 -15.51 3.54
C ASN A 237 9.25 -15.93 4.88
N GLU A 238 9.55 -15.23 5.97
CA GLU A 238 8.97 -15.51 7.27
C GLU A 238 7.55 -14.97 7.36
N LYS A 239 6.67 -15.70 8.05
CA LYS A 239 5.34 -15.21 8.36
C LYS A 239 5.42 -14.05 9.34
N VAL A 240 4.57 -13.04 9.14
CA VAL A 240 4.62 -11.85 9.98
C VAL A 240 4.23 -12.15 11.43
N GLU A 241 3.34 -13.12 11.67
CA GLU A 241 2.97 -13.54 13.03
C GLU A 241 4.15 -14.11 13.85
N ASP A 242 5.16 -14.70 13.18
CA ASP A 242 6.33 -15.31 13.81
C ASP A 242 7.43 -14.27 14.14
N LEU A 243 7.31 -13.04 13.63
CA LEU A 243 8.30 -12.00 13.82
C LEU A 243 8.18 -11.33 15.19
N PRO A 244 9.30 -10.86 15.77
CA PRO A 244 9.28 -9.90 16.88
C PRO A 244 8.46 -8.65 16.53
N TYR A 245 7.79 -8.08 17.54
CA TYR A 245 6.88 -6.94 17.35
C TYR A 245 7.52 -5.75 16.61
N GLY A 246 8.80 -5.46 16.87
CA GLY A 246 9.53 -4.39 16.18
C GLY A 246 9.64 -4.62 14.67
N LEU A 247 9.91 -5.87 14.25
CA LEU A 247 9.94 -6.23 12.83
C LEU A 247 8.55 -6.18 12.20
N GLN A 248 7.49 -6.60 12.92
CA GLN A 248 6.11 -6.45 12.47
C GLN A 248 5.75 -4.97 12.20
N LYS A 249 6.19 -4.05 13.08
CA LYS A 249 6.04 -2.60 12.88
C LYS A 249 6.74 -2.12 11.61
N ARG A 250 7.97 -2.58 11.38
CA ARG A 250 8.71 -2.27 10.13
C ARG A 250 7.97 -2.79 8.89
N VAL A 251 7.35 -3.99 8.95
CA VAL A 251 6.55 -4.54 7.84
C VAL A 251 5.33 -3.67 7.53
N ASP A 252 4.63 -3.15 8.56
CA ASP A 252 3.49 -2.25 8.35
C ASP A 252 3.91 -0.94 7.65
N VAL A 253 5.05 -0.38 8.07
CA VAL A 253 5.65 0.80 7.44
C VAL A 253 6.07 0.50 5.99
N VAL A 254 6.73 -0.65 5.74
CA VAL A 254 7.09 -1.10 4.38
C VAL A 254 5.87 -1.18 3.49
N ARG A 255 4.78 -1.80 3.95
CA ARG A 255 3.53 -1.90 3.20
C ARG A 255 2.98 -0.52 2.82
N ALA A 256 3.04 0.44 3.75
CA ALA A 256 2.58 1.80 3.48
C ALA A 256 3.50 2.55 2.50
N LEU A 257 4.82 2.43 2.62
CA LEU A 257 5.82 3.02 1.71
C LEU A 257 5.75 2.41 0.31
N ALA A 258 5.55 1.08 0.21
CA ALA A 258 5.44 0.36 -1.04
C ALA A 258 4.29 0.88 -1.93
N SER A 259 3.24 1.44 -1.33
CA SER A 259 2.17 2.08 -2.11
C SER A 259 2.62 3.32 -2.90
N ASN A 260 3.88 3.74 -2.76
CA ASN A 260 4.47 4.96 -3.33
C ASN A 260 3.58 6.20 -3.05
N PRO A 261 3.35 6.51 -1.76
CA PRO A 261 2.43 7.57 -1.38
C PRO A 261 2.99 8.95 -1.75
N SER A 262 2.10 9.93 -1.94
CA SER A 262 2.47 11.35 -1.96
C SER A 262 2.57 11.90 -0.54
N ILE A 263 1.66 11.46 0.35
CA ILE A 263 1.70 11.76 1.78
C ILE A 263 1.62 10.47 2.58
N LEU A 264 2.52 10.28 3.53
CA LEU A 264 2.55 9.16 4.45
C LEU A 264 2.14 9.61 5.85
N LEU A 265 1.08 9.02 6.38
CA LEU A 265 0.56 9.28 7.71
C LEU A 265 0.94 8.12 8.63
N LEU A 266 1.79 8.38 9.63
CA LEU A 266 2.29 7.39 10.58
C LEU A 266 1.64 7.61 11.96
N ASP A 267 0.84 6.66 12.41
CA ASP A 267 0.10 6.70 13.67
C ASP A 267 0.81 5.83 14.71
N GLU A 268 1.64 6.44 15.55
CA GLU A 268 2.48 5.80 16.58
C GLU A 268 3.34 4.63 16.04
N PRO A 269 4.11 4.85 14.97
CA PRO A 269 4.88 3.77 14.34
C PRO A 269 5.94 3.17 15.26
N ALA A 270 6.46 3.94 16.20
CA ALA A 270 7.51 3.53 17.13
C ALA A 270 6.98 3.05 18.49
N ALA A 271 5.67 3.00 18.70
CA ALA A 271 5.10 2.55 19.96
C ALA A 271 5.54 1.13 20.32
N GLY A 272 6.09 0.96 21.52
CA GLY A 272 6.57 -0.34 22.02
C GLY A 272 7.99 -0.72 21.58
N LEU A 273 8.67 0.13 20.80
CA LEU A 273 10.07 -0.07 20.41
C LEU A 273 11.03 0.60 21.41
N PRO A 274 12.23 0.04 21.62
CA PRO A 274 13.35 0.76 22.27
C PRO A 274 13.67 2.04 21.51
N THR A 275 14.03 3.12 22.23
CA THR A 275 14.27 4.45 21.63
C THR A 275 15.28 4.42 20.48
N ALA A 276 16.37 3.66 20.61
CA ALA A 276 17.40 3.55 19.57
C ALA A 276 16.85 2.89 18.29
N GLU A 277 16.06 1.82 18.42
CA GLU A 277 15.46 1.12 17.30
C GLU A 277 14.37 1.97 16.63
N ALA A 278 13.56 2.69 17.43
CA ALA A 278 12.57 3.64 16.96
C ALA A 278 13.23 4.76 16.11
N LEU A 279 14.31 5.34 16.61
CA LEU A 279 15.03 6.41 15.91
C LEU A 279 15.67 5.90 14.59
N GLU A 280 16.27 4.71 14.61
CA GLU A 280 16.84 4.09 13.41
C GLU A 280 15.75 3.86 12.34
N MET A 281 14.62 3.24 12.74
CA MET A 281 13.50 2.99 11.83
C MET A 281 12.98 4.30 11.24
N MET A 282 12.79 5.34 12.05
CA MET A 282 12.26 6.62 11.59
C MET A 282 13.21 7.36 10.65
N LYS A 283 14.53 7.27 10.86
CA LYS A 283 15.53 7.81 9.92
C LYS A 283 15.44 7.12 8.56
N LYS A 284 15.31 5.80 8.53
CA LYS A 284 15.12 5.05 7.27
C LYS A 284 13.83 5.45 6.56
N VAL A 285 12.74 5.66 7.31
CA VAL A 285 11.48 6.19 6.75
C VAL A 285 11.70 7.57 6.13
N GLN A 286 12.39 8.48 6.82
CA GLN A 286 12.70 9.82 6.32
C GLN A 286 13.55 9.76 5.04
N GLU A 287 14.61 8.97 5.02
CA GLU A 287 15.48 8.79 3.86
C GLU A 287 14.68 8.30 2.64
N TYR A 288 13.85 7.27 2.83
CA TYR A 288 13.04 6.73 1.73
C TYR A 288 11.95 7.70 1.27
N ALA A 289 11.26 8.36 2.21
CA ALA A 289 10.23 9.36 1.90
C ALA A 289 10.81 10.53 1.11
N THR A 290 11.99 11.01 1.48
CA THR A 290 12.73 12.05 0.75
C THR A 290 13.06 11.57 -0.67
N HIS A 291 13.53 10.33 -0.82
CA HIS A 291 13.84 9.75 -2.12
C HIS A 291 12.64 9.71 -3.07
N ILE A 292 11.45 9.35 -2.56
CA ILE A 292 10.21 9.31 -3.36
C ILE A 292 9.46 10.66 -3.37
N SER A 293 10.02 11.71 -2.74
CA SER A 293 9.41 13.03 -2.56
C SER A 293 8.06 12.97 -1.83
N ALA A 294 7.86 12.02 -0.91
CA ALA A 294 6.65 11.93 -0.10
C ALA A 294 6.75 12.84 1.11
N GLY A 295 5.71 13.65 1.38
CA GLY A 295 5.56 14.29 2.68
C GLY A 295 5.23 13.26 3.77
N VAL A 296 5.68 13.48 4.99
CA VAL A 296 5.41 12.56 6.13
C VAL A 296 4.79 13.34 7.28
N LEU A 297 3.69 12.83 7.83
CA LEU A 297 3.09 13.31 9.08
C LEU A 297 3.12 12.18 10.10
N ILE A 298 3.76 12.45 11.25
CA ILE A 298 3.96 11.45 12.30
C ILE A 298 3.20 11.87 13.55
N ILE A 299 2.35 10.98 14.07
CA ILE A 299 1.87 11.07 15.45
C ILE A 299 2.76 10.23 16.32
N GLU A 300 3.33 10.82 17.37
CA GLU A 300 4.10 10.13 18.40
C GLU A 300 3.93 10.79 19.75
N HIS A 301 4.15 10.01 20.81
CA HIS A 301 4.12 10.50 22.19
C HIS A 301 5.51 10.88 22.70
N ASN A 302 6.56 10.31 22.12
CA ASN A 302 7.93 10.64 22.47
C ASN A 302 8.37 11.91 21.73
N VAL A 303 8.35 13.05 22.45
CA VAL A 303 8.68 14.37 21.89
C VAL A 303 10.15 14.43 21.42
N GLU A 304 11.06 13.75 22.11
CA GLU A 304 12.48 13.72 21.73
C GLU A 304 12.64 13.00 20.39
N LEU A 305 12.00 11.85 20.20
CA LEU A 305 12.02 11.12 18.93
C LEU A 305 11.46 11.97 17.78
N VAL A 306 10.33 12.67 18.04
CA VAL A 306 9.74 13.56 17.02
C VAL A 306 10.67 14.71 16.69
N ALA A 307 11.31 15.31 17.69
CA ALA A 307 12.25 16.42 17.49
C ALA A 307 13.48 16.01 16.69
N ASP A 308 13.96 14.76 16.86
CA ASP A 308 15.12 14.23 16.15
C ASP A 308 14.87 13.93 14.67
N VAL A 309 13.61 13.65 14.29
CA VAL A 309 13.28 13.20 12.93
C VAL A 309 12.42 14.19 12.14
N SER A 310 11.90 15.24 12.78
CA SER A 310 11.00 16.19 12.15
C SER A 310 11.66 17.55 11.91
N GLU A 311 11.38 18.16 10.79
CA GLU A 311 11.79 19.54 10.46
C GLU A 311 10.82 20.57 11.06
N ARG A 312 9.59 20.16 11.32
CA ARG A 312 8.49 20.97 11.85
C ARG A 312 7.65 20.14 12.80
N ILE A 313 7.16 20.75 13.85
CA ILE A 313 6.27 20.14 14.82
C ILE A 313 5.02 20.99 14.99
N ILE A 314 3.86 20.35 14.91
CA ILE A 314 2.55 20.93 15.19
C ILE A 314 2.06 20.36 16.51
N VAL A 315 1.63 21.21 17.41
CA VAL A 315 1.12 20.81 18.72
C VAL A 315 -0.38 21.05 18.78
N LEU A 316 -1.13 20.01 19.05
CA LEU A 316 -2.56 20.09 19.28
C LEU A 316 -2.88 20.02 20.78
N ASP A 317 -3.82 20.86 21.21
CA ASP A 317 -4.48 20.74 22.50
C ASP A 317 -5.97 21.08 22.34
N ALA A 318 -6.83 20.24 22.95
CA ALA A 318 -8.29 20.37 22.87
C ALA A 318 -8.83 20.68 21.46
N GLY A 319 -8.28 20.03 20.43
CA GLY A 319 -8.68 20.18 19.03
C GLY A 319 -8.12 21.40 18.30
N LYS A 320 -7.26 22.19 18.92
CA LYS A 320 -6.68 23.41 18.35
C LYS A 320 -5.16 23.32 18.25
N THR A 321 -4.58 24.01 17.29
CA THR A 321 -3.13 24.20 17.22
C THR A 321 -2.71 25.23 18.27
N ILE A 322 -1.84 24.84 19.21
CA ILE A 322 -1.26 25.74 20.22
C ILE A 322 0.17 26.16 19.90
N ALA A 323 0.88 25.38 19.09
CA ALA A 323 2.19 25.73 18.57
C ALA A 323 2.40 25.08 17.19
N ASP A 324 3.21 25.73 16.36
CA ASP A 324 3.60 25.27 15.04
C ASP A 324 4.94 25.94 14.69
N GLY A 325 6.01 25.16 14.57
CA GLY A 325 7.35 25.67 14.32
C GLY A 325 8.41 24.58 14.29
N THR A 326 9.68 24.99 14.34
CA THR A 326 10.80 24.07 14.46
C THR A 326 10.81 23.33 15.81
N PRO A 327 11.47 22.16 15.90
CA PRO A 327 11.60 21.44 17.18
C PRO A 327 12.10 22.32 18.33
N GLU A 328 13.08 23.20 18.09
CA GLU A 328 13.65 24.09 19.09
C GLU A 328 12.64 25.16 19.56
N GLU A 329 11.83 25.71 18.65
CA GLU A 329 10.79 26.69 18.98
C GLU A 329 9.68 26.06 19.81
N VAL A 330 9.23 24.86 19.40
CA VAL A 330 8.13 24.14 20.06
C VAL A 330 8.51 23.65 21.44
N THR A 331 9.73 23.11 21.61
CA THR A 331 10.18 22.61 22.91
C THR A 331 10.41 23.71 23.96
N ARG A 332 10.59 24.96 23.53
CA ARG A 332 10.74 26.14 24.40
C ARG A 332 9.44 26.91 24.62
N ASN A 333 8.36 26.52 23.96
CA ASN A 333 7.09 27.21 24.04
C ASN A 333 6.41 26.95 25.39
N GLU A 334 6.15 28.00 26.15
CA GLU A 334 5.53 27.91 27.50
C GLU A 334 4.16 27.23 27.49
N GLN A 335 3.35 27.44 26.44
CA GLN A 335 2.04 26.78 26.30
C GLN A 335 2.19 25.28 26.08
N VAL A 336 3.19 24.87 25.32
CA VAL A 336 3.49 23.46 25.07
C VAL A 336 4.00 22.79 26.35
N ILE A 337 4.91 23.46 27.06
CA ILE A 337 5.45 22.97 28.32
C ILE A 337 4.30 22.79 29.35
N ALA A 338 3.39 23.77 29.48
CA ALA A 338 2.24 23.69 30.35
C ALA A 338 1.27 22.56 29.98
N ALA A 339 1.00 22.36 28.69
CA ALA A 339 0.10 21.31 28.20
C ALA A 339 0.65 19.88 28.41
N TYR A 340 1.99 19.71 28.39
CA TYR A 340 2.64 18.40 28.55
C TYR A 340 3.07 18.07 29.97
N LEU A 341 3.55 19.06 30.73
CA LEU A 341 4.09 18.84 32.10
C LEU A 341 3.02 18.97 33.17
N GLY A 342 1.84 19.49 32.84
CA GLY A 342 0.77 19.76 33.80
C GLY A 342 1.29 20.65 34.95
N THR A 343 0.79 21.80 35.10
CA THR A 343 1.06 22.66 36.31
C THR A 343 0.70 21.96 37.58
#